data_2c780b98251624ab2e4f6c9123b43ab0
#
_entry.id   2c780b98251624ab2e4f6c9123b43ab0
#
_cell.length_a   1.000
_cell.length_b   1.000
_cell.length_c   1.000
_cell.angle_alpha   90.00
_cell.angle_beta   90.00
_cell.angle_gamma   90.00
#
_symmetry.space_group_name_H-M   'P 1'
#
loop_
_entity.id
_entity.type
_entity.pdbx_description
1 polymer ?
#
loop_
_entity_poly.entity_id
_entity_poly.type
_entity_poly.pdbx_seq_one_letter_code
_entity_poly.pdbx_strand_id
1 'polypeptide(L)'
;MKKLASYLVLLFVTASLLNSYKVISQNSLENNISEFEILVEYLETNGDFINSDLAPAIISPDEVKKNLKNSKYHIIDIRSESWFDYGHIKNAANVKAADLLTHFENEITPSDYDKIVLVCYSGQSAAYYTGLLRLAGYDNVFNMKWGMSSWRVDFAENSWLKNIDNSQSDQLENDVNVKPEKGAHPVLITGKTEAEEILKIRLDEAFATPYKEHIIKSPVVFENPENYYIINYWEEDNYTAGHITGAIQYQPNASLSSTTDLYTLPVDKQVLVYCSTGQSAAYVVAYLNLIGYDAGNLAYGANSFMNNTLKEKEWNGFSKKEVNMYPVIE
;
A
#
# COMPACT_ATOMS: atom_id res chain seq x y z
N MET A 1 -19.55 -66.68 -32.53
CA MET A 1 -19.69 -65.34 -33.14
C MET A 1 -20.35 -64.29 -32.22
N LYS A 2 -21.42 -64.62 -31.47
CA LYS A 2 -22.11 -63.69 -30.56
C LYS A 2 -21.26 -63.18 -29.40
N LYS A 3 -20.33 -63.96 -28.84
CA LYS A 3 -19.42 -63.54 -27.74
C LYS A 3 -18.31 -62.62 -28.18
N LEU A 4 -17.82 -62.72 -29.44
CA LEU A 4 -16.78 -61.85 -29.96
C LEU A 4 -17.31 -60.43 -30.22
N ALA A 5 -18.54 -60.29 -30.67
CA ALA A 5 -19.19 -58.99 -30.88
C ALA A 5 -19.44 -58.22 -29.58
N SER A 6 -19.76 -58.92 -28.46
CA SER A 6 -19.93 -58.27 -27.13
C SER A 6 -18.63 -57.68 -26.59
N TYR A 7 -17.48 -58.34 -26.81
CA TYR A 7 -16.18 -57.82 -26.35
C TYR A 7 -15.71 -56.61 -27.18
N LEU A 8 -16.01 -56.61 -28.50
CA LEU A 8 -15.71 -55.46 -29.36
C LEU A 8 -16.53 -54.24 -29.01
N VAL A 9 -17.81 -54.38 -28.67
CA VAL A 9 -18.64 -53.25 -28.23
C VAL A 9 -18.19 -52.71 -26.86
N LEU A 10 -17.76 -53.58 -25.94
CA LEU A 10 -17.24 -53.17 -24.63
C LEU A 10 -15.91 -52.42 -24.76
N LEU A 11 -15.02 -52.82 -25.67
CA LEU A 11 -13.74 -52.14 -25.95
C LEU A 11 -13.95 -50.77 -26.59
N PHE A 12 -14.95 -50.63 -27.48
CA PHE A 12 -15.27 -49.31 -28.07
C PHE A 12 -15.90 -48.33 -27.06
N VAL A 13 -16.74 -48.79 -26.14
CA VAL A 13 -17.36 -47.96 -25.09
C VAL A 13 -16.31 -47.53 -24.07
N THR A 14 -15.37 -48.38 -23.68
CA THR A 14 -14.28 -48.03 -22.77
C THR A 14 -13.27 -47.07 -23.41
N ALA A 15 -12.97 -47.20 -24.72
CA ALA A 15 -12.10 -46.28 -25.43
C ALA A 15 -12.75 -44.91 -25.63
N SER A 16 -14.06 -44.86 -25.87
CA SER A 16 -14.78 -43.56 -25.97
C SER A 16 -14.91 -42.86 -24.61
N LEU A 17 -15.10 -43.58 -23.50
CA LEU A 17 -15.10 -43.03 -22.14
C LEU A 17 -13.72 -42.52 -21.74
N LEU A 18 -12.63 -43.24 -22.05
CA LEU A 18 -11.27 -42.82 -21.79
C LEU A 18 -10.88 -41.58 -22.61
N ASN A 19 -11.34 -41.47 -23.86
CA ASN A 19 -11.16 -40.24 -24.66
C ASN A 19 -11.98 -39.06 -24.13
N SER A 20 -13.21 -39.32 -23.68
CA SER A 20 -14.03 -38.27 -23.04
C SER A 20 -13.40 -37.77 -21.72
N TYR A 21 -12.85 -38.68 -20.91
CA TYR A 21 -12.09 -38.30 -19.70
C TYR A 21 -10.80 -37.52 -20.03
N LYS A 22 -10.07 -37.89 -21.09
CA LYS A 22 -8.90 -37.13 -21.54
C LYS A 22 -9.27 -35.74 -22.09
N VAL A 23 -10.36 -35.63 -22.84
CA VAL A 23 -10.86 -34.34 -23.33
C VAL A 23 -11.36 -33.46 -22.19
N ILE A 24 -12.09 -34.06 -21.21
CA ILE A 24 -12.52 -33.31 -20.01
C ILE A 24 -11.32 -32.90 -19.15
N SER A 25 -10.29 -33.74 -19.00
CA SER A 25 -9.07 -33.37 -18.25
C SER A 25 -8.16 -32.40 -19.00
N GLN A 26 -8.20 -32.36 -20.35
CA GLN A 26 -7.48 -31.39 -21.14
C GLN A 26 -8.23 -30.03 -21.22
N ASN A 27 -9.56 -30.03 -21.25
CA ASN A 27 -10.34 -28.79 -21.19
C ASN A 27 -10.39 -28.18 -19.78
N SER A 28 -10.04 -28.93 -18.71
CA SER A 28 -9.87 -28.37 -17.36
C SER A 28 -8.46 -27.80 -17.11
N LEU A 29 -7.58 -27.86 -18.11
CA LEU A 29 -6.26 -27.21 -18.12
C LEU A 29 -6.24 -25.92 -18.99
N GLU A 30 -7.38 -25.50 -19.53
CA GLU A 30 -7.50 -24.17 -20.12
C GLU A 30 -7.48 -23.13 -18.98
N ASN A 31 -6.30 -22.53 -18.79
CA ASN A 31 -6.05 -21.18 -18.25
C ASN A 31 -7.18 -20.60 -17.37
N ASN A 32 -7.43 -21.15 -16.19
CA ASN A 32 -8.10 -20.40 -15.16
C ASN A 32 -7.10 -19.37 -14.63
N ILE A 33 -7.02 -18.20 -15.29
CA ILE A 33 -6.33 -17.03 -14.77
C ILE A 33 -6.94 -16.76 -13.40
N SER A 34 -6.10 -16.67 -12.37
CA SER A 34 -6.57 -16.45 -11.01
C SER A 34 -7.15 -15.05 -10.83
N GLU A 35 -8.06 -14.86 -9.88
CA GLU A 35 -8.58 -13.53 -9.54
C GLU A 35 -7.43 -12.55 -9.22
N PHE A 36 -6.34 -13.04 -8.63
CA PHE A 36 -5.14 -12.25 -8.37
C PHE A 36 -4.51 -11.73 -9.67
N GLU A 37 -4.28 -12.61 -10.66
CA GLU A 37 -3.67 -12.24 -11.95
C GLU A 37 -4.58 -11.27 -12.71
N ILE A 38 -5.90 -11.52 -12.72
CA ILE A 38 -6.90 -10.61 -13.31
C ILE A 38 -6.80 -9.22 -12.68
N LEU A 39 -6.75 -9.13 -11.35
CA LEU A 39 -6.69 -7.86 -10.65
C LEU A 39 -5.37 -7.13 -10.88
N VAL A 40 -4.23 -7.84 -10.82
CA VAL A 40 -2.90 -7.24 -11.04
C VAL A 40 -2.78 -6.72 -12.47
N GLU A 41 -3.16 -7.51 -13.49
CA GLU A 41 -3.16 -7.07 -14.89
C GLU A 41 -4.05 -5.83 -15.11
N TYR A 42 -5.22 -5.81 -14.47
CA TYR A 42 -6.12 -4.66 -14.53
C TYR A 42 -5.47 -3.40 -13.95
N LEU A 43 -4.88 -3.49 -12.75
CA LEU A 43 -4.23 -2.35 -12.10
C LEU A 43 -3.02 -1.84 -12.89
N GLU A 44 -2.21 -2.75 -13.45
CA GLU A 44 -1.05 -2.40 -14.29
C GLU A 44 -1.46 -1.74 -15.61
N THR A 45 -2.55 -2.19 -16.23
CA THR A 45 -3.04 -1.61 -17.49
C THR A 45 -3.83 -0.31 -17.32
N ASN A 46 -4.36 -0.05 -16.12
CA ASN A 46 -5.13 1.15 -15.78
C ASN A 46 -4.30 2.15 -14.96
N GLY A 47 -3.10 2.46 -15.42
CA GLY A 47 -2.26 3.53 -14.91
C GLY A 47 -1.10 3.10 -14.04
N ASP A 48 -1.04 1.83 -13.61
CA ASP A 48 0.08 1.24 -12.83
C ASP A 48 0.59 2.17 -11.72
N PHE A 49 -0.33 2.66 -10.87
CA PHE A 49 -0.04 3.70 -9.90
C PHE A 49 1.23 3.44 -9.09
N ILE A 50 1.43 2.20 -8.61
CA ILE A 50 2.55 1.86 -7.71
C ILE A 50 3.90 1.86 -8.42
N ASN A 51 3.94 1.50 -9.71
CA ASN A 51 5.19 1.42 -10.49
C ASN A 51 5.38 2.61 -11.43
N SER A 52 4.62 3.69 -11.26
CA SER A 52 4.69 4.88 -12.09
C SER A 52 5.16 6.12 -11.31
N ASP A 53 5.52 7.18 -12.02
CA ASP A 53 5.86 8.49 -11.46
C ASP A 53 4.67 9.19 -10.78
N LEU A 54 3.46 8.61 -10.85
CA LEU A 54 2.28 9.09 -10.13
C LEU A 54 2.33 8.80 -8.64
N ALA A 55 3.10 7.80 -8.22
CA ALA A 55 3.38 7.51 -6.83
C ALA A 55 4.76 8.09 -6.42
N PRO A 56 4.91 8.52 -5.16
CA PRO A 56 3.87 8.72 -4.17
C PRO A 56 3.12 10.02 -4.41
N ALA A 57 1.79 10.02 -4.29
CA ALA A 57 0.96 11.20 -4.44
C ALA A 57 0.99 12.10 -3.17
N ILE A 58 2.17 12.59 -2.82
CA ILE A 58 2.43 13.39 -1.61
C ILE A 58 2.64 14.85 -2.01
N ILE A 59 1.93 15.78 -1.34
CA ILE A 59 2.11 17.22 -1.53
C ILE A 59 2.63 17.90 -0.25
N SER A 60 3.29 19.03 -0.40
CA SER A 60 3.82 19.77 0.73
C SER A 60 2.72 20.50 1.52
N PRO A 61 2.89 20.74 2.82
CA PRO A 61 1.97 21.58 3.60
C PRO A 61 1.94 23.02 3.08
N ASP A 62 3.02 23.52 2.48
CA ASP A 62 3.08 24.86 1.85
C ASP A 62 2.15 24.96 0.63
N GLU A 63 2.10 23.91 -0.19
CA GLU A 63 1.19 23.85 -1.33
C GLU A 63 -0.26 23.86 -0.87
N VAL A 64 -0.59 23.09 0.16
CA VAL A 64 -1.93 23.10 0.77
C VAL A 64 -2.26 24.49 1.30
N LYS A 65 -1.33 25.11 2.07
CA LYS A 65 -1.51 26.45 2.64
C LYS A 65 -1.75 27.50 1.57
N LYS A 66 -0.99 27.47 0.48
CA LYS A 66 -1.08 28.41 -0.65
C LYS A 66 -2.45 28.32 -1.34
N ASN A 67 -3.06 27.13 -1.35
CA ASN A 67 -4.29 26.87 -2.09
C ASN A 67 -5.57 26.87 -1.22
N LEU A 68 -5.54 27.32 0.05
CA LEU A 68 -6.71 27.34 0.94
C LEU A 68 -7.90 28.18 0.44
N LYS A 69 -7.68 29.09 -0.52
CA LYS A 69 -8.73 29.90 -1.15
C LYS A 69 -9.16 29.38 -2.54
N ASN A 70 -8.49 28.36 -3.03
CA ASN A 70 -8.80 27.76 -4.31
C ASN A 70 -9.90 26.69 -4.13
N SER A 71 -11.10 26.94 -4.64
CA SER A 71 -12.24 26.01 -4.56
C SER A 71 -12.01 24.68 -5.30
N LYS A 72 -10.96 24.60 -6.12
CA LYS A 72 -10.52 23.38 -6.79
C LYS A 72 -9.61 22.48 -5.93
N TYR A 73 -9.24 22.95 -4.71
CA TYR A 73 -8.55 22.14 -3.71
C TYR A 73 -9.54 21.76 -2.61
N HIS A 74 -9.82 20.48 -2.48
CA HIS A 74 -10.68 19.93 -1.43
C HIS A 74 -9.83 19.23 -0.37
N ILE A 75 -9.97 19.60 0.90
CA ILE A 75 -9.19 19.04 1.99
C ILE A 75 -10.11 18.13 2.82
N ILE A 76 -9.68 16.91 3.03
CA ILE A 76 -10.41 15.92 3.86
C ILE A 76 -9.51 15.52 5.02
N ASP A 77 -9.93 15.81 6.24
CA ASP A 77 -9.25 15.42 7.48
C ASP A 77 -9.86 14.13 8.01
N ILE A 78 -9.07 13.07 8.03
CA ILE A 78 -9.50 11.73 8.46
C ILE A 78 -9.18 11.45 9.94
N ARG A 79 -8.81 12.46 10.73
CA ARG A 79 -8.62 12.32 12.17
C ARG A 79 -9.97 12.16 12.88
N SER A 80 -9.91 11.79 14.17
CA SER A 80 -11.13 11.78 14.99
C SER A 80 -11.75 13.17 15.09
N GLU A 81 -13.07 13.23 15.26
CA GLU A 81 -13.84 14.46 15.44
C GLU A 81 -13.22 15.36 16.53
N SER A 82 -12.85 14.78 17.67
CA SER A 82 -12.22 15.53 18.76
C SER A 82 -10.89 16.19 18.41
N TRP A 83 -10.09 15.58 17.52
CA TRP A 83 -8.85 16.19 17.02
C TRP A 83 -9.12 17.20 15.90
N PHE A 84 -10.16 16.98 15.13
CA PHE A 84 -10.62 17.96 14.14
C PHE A 84 -11.12 19.23 14.84
N ASP A 85 -11.97 19.09 15.85
CA ASP A 85 -12.50 20.20 16.64
C ASP A 85 -11.42 20.95 17.43
N TYR A 86 -10.40 20.23 17.93
CA TYR A 86 -9.25 20.84 18.59
C TYR A 86 -8.46 21.76 17.65
N GLY A 87 -8.47 21.47 16.35
CA GLY A 87 -7.89 22.34 15.35
C GLY A 87 -7.68 21.62 14.01
N HIS A 88 -8.21 22.24 12.96
CA HIS A 88 -8.16 21.71 11.61
C HIS A 88 -7.75 22.79 10.57
N ILE A 89 -7.42 22.33 9.36
CA ILE A 89 -7.12 23.21 8.23
C ILE A 89 -8.43 23.89 7.78
N LYS A 90 -8.38 25.17 7.56
CA LYS A 90 -9.56 25.94 7.09
C LYS A 90 -10.19 25.29 5.85
N ASN A 91 -11.50 25.16 5.86
CA ASN A 91 -12.34 24.52 4.83
C ASN A 91 -12.14 23.00 4.68
N ALA A 92 -11.43 22.35 5.59
CA ALA A 92 -11.37 20.89 5.58
C ALA A 92 -12.73 20.29 5.99
N ALA A 93 -13.12 19.20 5.31
CA ALA A 93 -14.21 18.35 5.75
C ALA A 93 -13.64 17.25 6.66
N ASN A 94 -14.36 16.89 7.74
CA ASN A 94 -13.99 15.74 8.56
C ASN A 94 -14.75 14.50 8.08
N VAL A 95 -14.03 13.51 7.56
CA VAL A 95 -14.60 12.25 7.06
C VAL A 95 -13.86 11.10 7.74
N LYS A 96 -14.59 10.15 8.30
CA LYS A 96 -13.95 8.94 8.85
C LYS A 96 -13.30 8.12 7.75
N ALA A 97 -12.14 7.57 8.02
CA ALA A 97 -11.39 6.81 7.02
C ALA A 97 -12.19 5.64 6.42
N ALA A 98 -13.01 4.95 7.22
CA ALA A 98 -13.86 3.86 6.74
C ALA A 98 -15.00 4.34 5.80
N ASP A 99 -15.37 5.60 5.87
CA ASP A 99 -16.46 6.17 5.06
C ASP A 99 -15.94 6.84 3.78
N LEU A 100 -14.60 6.89 3.57
CA LEU A 100 -13.99 7.60 2.44
C LEU A 100 -14.48 7.11 1.09
N LEU A 101 -14.52 5.80 0.86
CA LEU A 101 -14.98 5.26 -0.44
C LEU A 101 -16.42 5.69 -0.73
N THR A 102 -17.32 5.52 0.24
CA THR A 102 -18.72 5.97 0.13
C THR A 102 -18.83 7.48 -0.09
N HIS A 103 -18.00 8.28 0.60
CA HIS A 103 -17.94 9.72 0.44
C HIS A 103 -17.56 10.14 -0.98
N PHE A 104 -16.57 9.47 -1.58
CA PHE A 104 -16.13 9.70 -2.95
C PHE A 104 -17.16 9.24 -3.99
N GLU A 105 -17.88 8.15 -3.73
CA GLU A 105 -18.88 7.60 -4.64
C GLU A 105 -20.22 8.38 -4.60
N ASN A 106 -20.61 8.92 -3.43
CA ASN A 106 -22.00 9.37 -3.23
C ASN A 106 -22.15 10.82 -2.71
N GLU A 107 -21.11 11.43 -2.12
CA GLU A 107 -21.27 12.73 -1.45
C GLU A 107 -20.54 13.87 -2.14
N ILE A 108 -19.48 13.58 -2.88
CA ILE A 108 -18.75 14.57 -3.68
C ILE A 108 -18.69 14.16 -5.15
N THR A 109 -18.34 15.10 -6.02
CA THR A 109 -17.97 14.83 -7.41
C THR A 109 -16.46 15.03 -7.54
N PRO A 110 -15.63 13.97 -7.44
CA PRO A 110 -14.17 14.12 -7.41
C PRO A 110 -13.60 14.90 -8.60
N SER A 111 -14.18 14.75 -9.79
CA SER A 111 -13.77 15.48 -11.01
C SER A 111 -13.99 17.00 -10.95
N ASP A 112 -14.72 17.52 -9.97
CA ASP A 112 -14.88 18.96 -9.76
C ASP A 112 -13.62 19.61 -9.17
N TYR A 113 -12.69 18.80 -8.63
CA TYR A 113 -11.49 19.27 -7.95
C TYR A 113 -10.24 18.95 -8.77
N ASP A 114 -9.28 19.89 -8.76
CA ASP A 114 -7.94 19.66 -9.31
C ASP A 114 -7.14 18.76 -8.38
N LYS A 115 -7.31 18.94 -7.06
CA LYS A 115 -6.69 18.10 -6.01
C LYS A 115 -7.63 17.89 -4.82
N ILE A 116 -7.72 16.64 -4.39
CA ILE A 116 -8.32 16.27 -3.11
C ILE A 116 -7.20 15.82 -2.18
N VAL A 117 -7.06 16.47 -1.02
CA VAL A 117 -5.93 16.28 -0.11
C VAL A 117 -6.39 15.61 1.17
N LEU A 118 -5.97 14.36 1.38
CA LEU A 118 -6.18 13.68 2.64
C LEU A 118 -5.17 14.12 3.69
N VAL A 119 -5.65 14.38 4.88
CA VAL A 119 -4.85 14.81 6.03
C VAL A 119 -5.13 13.91 7.24
N CYS A 120 -4.07 13.46 7.93
CA CYS A 120 -4.17 12.75 9.20
C CYS A 120 -3.13 13.29 10.19
N TYR A 121 -2.83 12.57 11.26
CA TYR A 121 -1.85 13.01 12.28
C TYR A 121 -0.41 13.10 11.76
N SER A 122 0.06 12.03 11.09
CA SER A 122 1.46 11.83 10.68
C SER A 122 1.67 11.78 9.17
N GLY A 123 0.61 11.76 8.38
CA GLY A 123 0.64 11.55 6.93
C GLY A 123 0.59 10.08 6.50
N GLN A 124 0.84 9.11 7.38
CA GLN A 124 0.94 7.71 7.01
C GLN A 124 -0.44 7.08 6.71
N SER A 125 -1.43 7.23 7.61
CA SER A 125 -2.78 6.72 7.31
C SER A 125 -3.42 7.44 6.12
N ALA A 126 -3.20 8.74 5.98
CA ALA A 126 -3.65 9.48 4.79
C ALA A 126 -3.00 8.93 3.50
N ALA A 127 -1.71 8.55 3.55
CA ALA A 127 -1.03 7.92 2.42
C ALA A 127 -1.64 6.56 2.07
N TYR A 128 -1.92 5.71 3.06
CA TYR A 128 -2.57 4.42 2.85
C TYR A 128 -3.91 4.57 2.11
N TYR A 129 -4.79 5.43 2.62
CA TYR A 129 -6.11 5.65 2.01
C TYR A 129 -6.03 6.41 0.68
N THR A 130 -5.04 7.30 0.49
CA THR A 130 -4.74 7.87 -0.83
C THR A 130 -4.36 6.77 -1.82
N GLY A 131 -3.53 5.82 -1.41
CA GLY A 131 -3.18 4.65 -2.22
C GLY A 131 -4.41 3.87 -2.66
N LEU A 132 -5.31 3.52 -1.75
CA LEU A 132 -6.56 2.82 -2.06
C LEU A 132 -7.45 3.62 -3.03
N LEU A 133 -7.61 4.93 -2.81
CA LEU A 133 -8.41 5.78 -3.69
C LEU A 133 -7.79 5.93 -5.08
N ARG A 134 -6.45 6.00 -5.17
CA ARG A 134 -5.74 5.98 -6.47
C ARG A 134 -5.95 4.67 -7.21
N LEU A 135 -5.87 3.54 -6.51
CA LEU A 135 -6.16 2.22 -7.07
C LEU A 135 -7.64 2.05 -7.47
N ALA A 136 -8.53 2.80 -6.85
CA ALA A 136 -9.94 2.92 -7.25
C ALA A 136 -10.18 3.85 -8.45
N GLY A 137 -9.13 4.48 -9.01
CA GLY A 137 -9.21 5.36 -10.19
C GLY A 137 -9.39 6.85 -9.89
N TYR A 138 -9.22 7.30 -8.63
CA TYR A 138 -9.30 8.73 -8.28
C TYR A 138 -7.92 9.39 -8.38
N ASP A 139 -7.52 9.77 -9.59
CA ASP A 139 -6.15 10.23 -9.91
C ASP A 139 -5.78 11.62 -9.34
N ASN A 140 -6.72 12.37 -8.82
CA ASN A 140 -6.51 13.68 -8.23
C ASN A 140 -6.42 13.67 -6.70
N VAL A 141 -6.32 12.50 -6.07
CA VAL A 141 -6.18 12.35 -4.61
C VAL A 141 -4.71 12.37 -4.21
N PHE A 142 -4.39 13.15 -3.19
CA PHE A 142 -3.05 13.32 -2.61
C PHE A 142 -3.11 13.23 -1.09
N ASN A 143 -2.00 12.94 -0.44
CA ASN A 143 -1.87 13.13 1.00
C ASN A 143 -0.88 14.24 1.34
N MET A 144 -1.10 14.94 2.46
CA MET A 144 -0.19 15.96 2.93
C MET A 144 1.03 15.35 3.63
N LYS A 145 2.24 15.76 3.21
CA LYS A 145 3.51 15.33 3.82
C LYS A 145 3.50 15.63 5.33
N TRP A 146 3.89 14.66 6.14
CA TRP A 146 3.94 14.73 7.60
C TRP A 146 2.57 14.90 8.29
N GLY A 147 1.46 14.98 7.56
CA GLY A 147 0.14 15.23 8.12
C GLY A 147 0.06 16.54 8.91
N MET A 148 -0.84 16.62 9.88
CA MET A 148 -1.00 17.81 10.74
C MET A 148 0.25 18.11 11.58
N SER A 149 1.17 17.17 11.75
CA SER A 149 2.44 17.45 12.44
C SER A 149 3.32 18.49 11.73
N SER A 150 3.19 18.66 10.41
CA SER A 150 3.84 19.74 9.69
C SER A 150 3.11 21.08 9.78
N TRP A 151 1.86 21.06 10.23
CA TRP A 151 1.01 22.25 10.25
C TRP A 151 1.22 23.10 11.50
N ARG A 152 1.21 22.46 12.70
CA ARG A 152 1.36 23.14 13.99
C ARG A 152 2.12 22.26 14.99
N VAL A 153 2.87 22.87 15.90
CA VAL A 153 3.83 22.19 16.79
C VAL A 153 3.16 21.22 17.77
N ASP A 154 2.00 21.55 18.29
CA ASP A 154 1.25 20.69 19.23
C ASP A 154 0.80 19.36 18.58
N PHE A 155 0.47 19.37 17.29
CA PHE A 155 0.24 18.13 16.53
C PHE A 155 1.55 17.35 16.35
N ALA A 156 2.68 18.03 16.08
CA ALA A 156 3.97 17.38 15.97
C ALA A 156 4.41 16.73 17.28
N GLU A 157 4.21 17.41 18.42
CA GLU A 157 4.51 16.91 19.76
C GLU A 157 3.66 15.68 20.12
N ASN A 158 2.45 15.59 19.60
CA ASN A 158 1.56 14.44 19.81
C ASN A 158 1.76 13.29 18.81
N SER A 159 2.59 13.45 17.78
CA SER A 159 2.83 12.45 16.75
C SER A 159 4.33 12.31 16.46
N TRP A 160 4.88 13.01 15.47
CA TRP A 160 6.24 12.81 14.97
C TRP A 160 7.31 13.00 16.04
N LEU A 161 7.29 14.09 16.82
CA LEU A 161 8.39 14.45 17.74
C LEU A 161 8.56 13.43 18.89
N LYS A 162 7.55 12.64 19.22
CA LYS A 162 7.65 11.58 20.23
C LYS A 162 7.93 10.19 19.65
N ASN A 163 7.95 10.06 18.31
CA ASN A 163 8.14 8.78 17.63
C ASN A 163 9.40 8.73 16.74
N ILE A 164 10.16 9.80 16.68
CA ILE A 164 11.51 9.78 16.10
C ILE A 164 12.47 9.17 17.10
N ASP A 165 13.36 8.28 16.64
CA ASP A 165 14.31 7.57 17.49
C ASP A 165 15.62 7.29 16.76
N ASN A 166 16.66 6.90 17.50
CA ASN A 166 17.98 6.53 17.02
C ASN A 166 18.56 5.32 17.77
N SER A 167 17.77 4.71 18.65
CA SER A 167 18.25 3.66 19.57
C SER A 167 18.67 2.37 18.87
N GLN A 168 18.25 2.15 17.62
CA GLN A 168 18.64 1.01 16.81
C GLN A 168 19.60 1.36 15.66
N SER A 169 20.11 2.58 15.58
CA SER A 169 20.96 3.04 14.47
C SER A 169 22.32 2.32 14.38
N ASP A 170 22.78 1.68 15.45
CA ASP A 170 23.98 0.88 15.52
C ASP A 170 23.76 -0.64 15.25
N GLN A 171 22.51 -1.03 15.01
CA GLN A 171 22.09 -2.41 14.71
C GLN A 171 21.81 -2.62 13.22
N LEU A 172 22.14 -1.65 12.39
CA LEU A 172 21.91 -1.73 10.95
C LEU A 172 23.00 -2.55 10.26
N GLU A 173 22.63 -3.23 9.19
CA GLU A 173 23.56 -3.88 8.30
C GLU A 173 23.72 -3.10 6.99
N ASN A 174 24.83 -3.38 6.26
CA ASN A 174 25.15 -2.76 4.97
C ASN A 174 25.32 -3.80 3.86
N ASP A 175 25.29 -5.09 4.20
CA ASP A 175 25.42 -6.20 3.28
C ASP A 175 24.14 -6.33 2.43
N VAL A 176 24.29 -6.47 1.11
CA VAL A 176 23.16 -6.56 0.20
C VAL A 176 22.46 -7.92 0.33
N ASN A 177 21.20 -7.93 0.71
CA ASN A 177 20.37 -9.12 0.72
C ASN A 177 19.73 -9.37 -0.65
N VAL A 178 19.82 -10.62 -1.12
CA VAL A 178 19.35 -11.02 -2.44
C VAL A 178 17.86 -11.36 -2.40
N LYS A 179 17.11 -10.87 -3.39
CA LYS A 179 15.72 -11.28 -3.59
C LYS A 179 15.62 -12.78 -3.84
N PRO A 180 14.62 -13.48 -3.30
CA PRO A 180 14.38 -14.87 -3.65
C PRO A 180 13.92 -15.03 -5.11
N GLU A 181 13.94 -16.26 -5.59
CA GLU A 181 13.30 -16.59 -6.87
C GLU A 181 11.80 -16.31 -6.81
N LYS A 182 11.21 -16.06 -8.00
CA LYS A 182 9.76 -15.87 -8.13
C LYS A 182 9.00 -17.12 -7.64
N GLY A 183 8.00 -16.92 -6.79
CA GLY A 183 7.22 -17.97 -6.13
C GLY A 183 5.72 -17.88 -6.42
N ALA A 184 4.92 -18.42 -5.51
CA ALA A 184 3.47 -18.36 -5.55
C ALA A 184 2.96 -16.93 -5.28
N HIS A 185 1.79 -16.62 -5.77
CA HIS A 185 1.05 -15.40 -5.47
C HIS A 185 -0.13 -15.69 -4.54
N PRO A 186 -0.73 -14.67 -3.89
CA PRO A 186 -1.94 -14.82 -3.08
C PRO A 186 -3.11 -15.44 -3.85
N VAL A 187 -3.99 -16.12 -3.12
CA VAL A 187 -5.24 -16.62 -3.66
C VAL A 187 -6.37 -15.70 -3.25
N LEU A 188 -6.96 -14.99 -4.20
CA LEU A 188 -8.17 -14.20 -3.98
C LEU A 188 -9.41 -15.11 -4.18
N ILE A 189 -10.44 -14.90 -3.36
CA ILE A 189 -11.69 -15.68 -3.39
C ILE A 189 -12.87 -14.70 -3.27
N THR A 190 -13.02 -13.85 -4.29
CA THR A 190 -14.18 -12.93 -4.38
C THR A 190 -15.36 -13.60 -5.07
N GLY A 191 -15.11 -14.69 -5.83
CA GLY A 191 -16.09 -15.37 -6.66
C GLY A 191 -16.48 -14.59 -7.90
N LYS A 192 -15.63 -13.63 -8.34
CA LYS A 192 -15.84 -12.78 -9.51
C LYS A 192 -14.85 -13.12 -10.62
N THR A 193 -15.24 -12.81 -11.85
CA THR A 193 -14.43 -13.00 -13.05
C THR A 193 -14.04 -11.72 -13.74
N GLU A 194 -14.76 -10.63 -13.45
CA GLU A 194 -14.49 -9.31 -14.01
C GLU A 194 -13.61 -8.50 -13.05
N ALA A 195 -12.53 -7.91 -13.55
CA ALA A 195 -11.54 -7.21 -12.76
C ALA A 195 -12.12 -6.08 -11.89
N GLU A 196 -13.05 -5.30 -12.43
CA GLU A 196 -13.72 -4.21 -11.72
C GLU A 196 -14.56 -4.71 -10.54
N GLU A 197 -15.22 -5.86 -10.69
CA GLU A 197 -15.98 -6.48 -9.59
C GLU A 197 -15.06 -7.03 -8.50
N ILE A 198 -13.93 -7.65 -8.89
CA ILE A 198 -12.88 -8.11 -7.97
C ILE A 198 -12.32 -6.90 -7.21
N LEU A 199 -11.91 -5.85 -7.93
CA LEU A 199 -11.37 -4.63 -7.34
C LEU A 199 -12.34 -4.01 -6.34
N LYS A 200 -13.63 -3.90 -6.70
CA LYS A 200 -14.65 -3.33 -5.81
C LYS A 200 -14.73 -4.09 -4.48
N ILE A 201 -14.82 -5.42 -4.52
CA ILE A 201 -14.88 -6.23 -3.29
C ILE A 201 -13.62 -6.03 -2.47
N ARG A 202 -12.43 -6.04 -3.09
CA ARG A 202 -11.16 -5.85 -2.42
C ARG A 202 -11.01 -4.45 -1.81
N LEU A 203 -11.53 -3.41 -2.47
CA LEU A 203 -11.59 -2.06 -1.91
C LEU A 203 -12.52 -1.99 -0.70
N ASP A 204 -13.73 -2.55 -0.80
CA ASP A 204 -14.69 -2.59 0.31
C ASP A 204 -14.07 -3.26 1.55
N GLU A 205 -13.34 -4.39 1.38
CA GLU A 205 -12.62 -5.07 2.46
C GLU A 205 -11.46 -4.21 3.02
N ALA A 206 -10.68 -3.57 2.15
CA ALA A 206 -9.55 -2.73 2.55
C ALA A 206 -9.99 -1.48 3.33
N PHE A 207 -11.09 -0.81 2.94
CA PHE A 207 -11.65 0.32 3.66
C PHE A 207 -12.33 -0.10 4.98
N ALA A 208 -12.87 -1.31 5.07
CA ALA A 208 -13.42 -1.86 6.31
C ALA A 208 -12.35 -2.21 7.34
N THR A 209 -11.09 -2.45 6.90
CA THR A 209 -9.96 -2.77 7.78
C THR A 209 -9.22 -1.49 8.17
N PRO A 210 -9.21 -1.09 9.45
CA PRO A 210 -8.54 0.14 9.85
C PRO A 210 -7.02 0.07 9.61
N TYR A 211 -6.43 1.14 9.08
CA TYR A 211 -4.97 1.22 8.83
C TYR A 211 -4.11 0.88 10.06
N LYS A 212 -4.59 1.11 11.28
CA LYS A 212 -3.87 0.77 12.53
C LYS A 212 -3.54 -0.73 12.64
N GLU A 213 -4.29 -1.62 11.97
CA GLU A 213 -4.04 -3.07 11.95
C GLU A 213 -2.80 -3.43 11.10
N HIS A 214 -2.37 -2.51 10.23
CA HIS A 214 -1.20 -2.68 9.37
C HIS A 214 0.06 -1.98 9.90
N ILE A 215 0.01 -1.41 11.14
CA ILE A 215 1.14 -0.68 11.72
C ILE A 215 2.01 -1.59 12.57
N ILE A 216 3.30 -1.64 12.28
CA ILE A 216 4.31 -2.36 13.04
C ILE A 216 5.34 -1.36 13.56
N LYS A 217 5.72 -1.47 14.83
CA LYS A 217 6.69 -0.55 15.47
C LYS A 217 8.11 -1.07 15.34
N SER A 218 9.08 -0.17 15.14
CA SER A 218 10.49 -0.51 14.98
C SER A 218 11.06 -1.39 16.11
N PRO A 219 10.81 -1.16 17.42
CA PRO A 219 11.34 -2.03 18.45
C PRO A 219 10.93 -3.50 18.31
N VAL A 220 9.69 -3.76 17.86
CA VAL A 220 9.19 -5.14 17.64
C VAL A 220 9.93 -5.81 16.50
N VAL A 221 10.22 -5.05 15.42
CA VAL A 221 10.95 -5.56 14.26
C VAL A 221 12.40 -5.85 14.60
N PHE A 222 13.08 -4.94 15.30
CA PHE A 222 14.48 -5.12 15.69
C PHE A 222 14.68 -6.24 16.71
N GLU A 223 13.67 -6.55 17.52
CA GLU A 223 13.72 -7.69 18.45
C GLU A 223 13.67 -9.04 17.72
N ASN A 224 12.88 -9.14 16.63
CA ASN A 224 12.66 -10.40 15.89
C ASN A 224 12.50 -10.13 14.38
N PRO A 225 13.54 -9.67 13.68
CA PRO A 225 13.40 -9.30 12.25
C PRO A 225 13.07 -10.50 11.36
N GLU A 226 13.46 -11.72 11.78
CA GLU A 226 13.19 -12.96 11.07
C GLU A 226 11.68 -13.32 10.99
N ASN A 227 10.84 -12.70 11.80
CA ASN A 227 9.38 -12.89 11.73
C ASN A 227 8.76 -12.24 10.48
N TYR A 228 9.49 -11.37 9.81
CA TYR A 228 9.02 -10.58 8.68
C TYR A 228 9.84 -10.84 7.42
N TYR A 229 9.20 -10.71 6.27
CA TYR A 229 9.88 -10.44 5.02
C TYR A 229 9.99 -8.93 4.86
N ILE A 230 11.19 -8.38 5.08
CA ILE A 230 11.36 -6.93 5.22
C ILE A 230 11.71 -6.32 3.87
N ILE A 231 10.87 -5.41 3.38
CA ILE A 231 11.11 -4.59 2.20
C ILE A 231 11.64 -3.23 2.62
N ASN A 232 12.86 -2.90 2.19
CA ASN A 232 13.34 -1.53 2.12
C ASN A 232 12.85 -0.92 0.79
N TYR A 233 11.79 -0.11 0.83
CA TYR A 233 11.24 0.58 -0.34
C TYR A 233 11.88 1.97 -0.46
N TRP A 234 13.14 1.96 -0.84
CA TRP A 234 14.00 3.14 -0.90
C TRP A 234 15.02 2.99 -2.03
N GLU A 235 15.69 4.10 -2.40
CA GLU A 235 16.75 4.07 -3.40
C GLU A 235 17.95 3.23 -2.93
N GLU A 236 18.66 2.61 -3.85
CA GLU A 236 19.79 1.70 -3.56
C GLU A 236 20.88 2.36 -2.71
N ASP A 237 21.21 3.62 -2.99
CA ASP A 237 22.20 4.39 -2.21
C ASP A 237 21.79 4.58 -0.74
N ASN A 238 20.49 4.71 -0.49
CA ASN A 238 19.97 4.81 0.88
C ASN A 238 20.01 3.45 1.59
N TYR A 239 19.67 2.38 0.89
CA TYR A 239 19.71 1.01 1.39
C TYR A 239 21.12 0.61 1.79
N THR A 240 22.11 0.83 0.93
CA THR A 240 23.52 0.45 1.16
C THR A 240 24.19 1.26 2.27
N ALA A 241 23.65 2.43 2.62
CA ALA A 241 24.13 3.24 3.74
C ALA A 241 23.72 2.70 5.13
N GLY A 242 22.77 1.74 5.17
CA GLY A 242 22.35 1.06 6.38
C GLY A 242 20.85 0.74 6.36
N HIS A 243 20.53 -0.52 6.66
CA HIS A 243 19.16 -1.02 6.65
C HIS A 243 18.93 -2.04 7.78
N ILE A 244 17.67 -2.34 8.06
CA ILE A 244 17.28 -3.35 9.07
C ILE A 244 17.81 -4.71 8.64
N THR A 245 18.36 -5.49 9.56
CA THR A 245 18.90 -6.83 9.31
C THR A 245 17.90 -7.70 8.54
N GLY A 246 18.37 -8.28 7.43
CA GLY A 246 17.54 -9.11 6.53
C GLY A 246 16.60 -8.33 5.60
N ALA A 247 16.61 -7.00 5.63
CA ALA A 247 15.81 -6.21 4.70
C ALA A 247 16.34 -6.32 3.26
N ILE A 248 15.42 -6.43 2.32
CA ILE A 248 15.71 -6.54 0.88
C ILE A 248 15.27 -5.25 0.19
N GLN A 249 16.13 -4.69 -0.66
CA GLN A 249 15.82 -3.49 -1.41
C GLN A 249 14.82 -3.77 -2.54
N TYR A 250 13.78 -2.94 -2.61
CA TYR A 250 12.82 -2.88 -3.71
C TYR A 250 12.78 -1.45 -4.24
N GLN A 251 13.16 -1.30 -5.51
CA GLN A 251 13.23 0.02 -6.14
C GLN A 251 11.85 0.67 -6.18
N PRO A 252 11.69 1.87 -5.61
CA PRO A 252 10.43 2.60 -5.70
C PRO A 252 9.99 2.82 -7.15
N ASN A 253 8.68 2.78 -7.38
CA ASN A 253 8.03 3.03 -8.66
C ASN A 253 8.48 2.12 -9.82
N ALA A 254 9.09 0.96 -9.52
CA ALA A 254 9.63 0.07 -10.56
C ALA A 254 9.56 -1.42 -10.25
N SER A 255 9.59 -1.80 -8.96
CA SER A 255 9.88 -3.19 -8.60
C SER A 255 8.64 -4.05 -8.28
N LEU A 256 7.45 -3.48 -8.17
CA LEU A 256 6.26 -4.19 -7.71
C LEU A 256 5.26 -4.49 -8.84
N SER A 257 5.75 -4.78 -10.05
CA SER A 257 4.91 -5.27 -11.15
C SER A 257 5.04 -6.78 -11.35
N SER A 258 4.06 -7.37 -12.05
CA SER A 258 4.06 -8.78 -12.46
C SER A 258 5.28 -9.17 -13.28
N THR A 259 5.83 -8.23 -14.03
CA THR A 259 7.01 -8.44 -14.89
C THR A 259 8.33 -8.24 -14.14
N THR A 260 8.33 -7.58 -12.98
CA THR A 260 9.53 -7.31 -12.17
C THR A 260 9.60 -8.22 -10.94
N ASP A 261 9.54 -7.69 -9.74
CA ASP A 261 9.84 -8.41 -8.50
C ASP A 261 8.60 -8.76 -7.66
N LEU A 262 7.37 -8.45 -8.11
CA LEU A 262 6.16 -8.72 -7.34
C LEU A 262 6.07 -10.18 -6.86
N TYR A 263 6.37 -11.11 -7.75
CA TYR A 263 6.30 -12.56 -7.45
C TYR A 263 7.49 -13.09 -6.60
N THR A 264 8.42 -12.24 -6.19
CA THR A 264 9.46 -12.61 -5.22
C THR A 264 8.98 -12.47 -3.78
N LEU A 265 7.79 -11.87 -3.57
CA LEU A 265 7.18 -11.72 -2.24
C LEU A 265 6.60 -13.05 -1.76
N PRO A 266 6.84 -13.43 -0.49
CA PRO A 266 6.27 -14.65 0.09
C PRO A 266 4.77 -14.49 0.38
N VAL A 267 4.03 -15.60 0.30
CA VAL A 267 2.60 -15.67 0.65
C VAL A 267 2.35 -16.27 2.05
N ASP A 268 3.38 -16.79 2.67
CA ASP A 268 3.36 -17.50 3.96
C ASP A 268 4.00 -16.72 5.10
N LYS A 269 4.42 -15.47 4.84
CA LYS A 269 5.10 -14.60 5.80
C LYS A 269 4.63 -13.16 5.62
N GLN A 270 4.45 -12.44 6.73
CA GLN A 270 4.06 -11.04 6.66
C GLN A 270 5.15 -10.18 6.01
N VAL A 271 4.75 -9.39 5.03
CA VAL A 271 5.62 -8.44 4.32
C VAL A 271 5.64 -7.12 5.08
N LEU A 272 6.77 -6.80 5.71
CA LEU A 272 6.98 -5.50 6.35
C LEU A 272 7.60 -4.53 5.36
N VAL A 273 6.94 -3.40 5.10
CA VAL A 273 7.47 -2.37 4.19
C VAL A 273 7.90 -1.13 4.98
N TYR A 274 9.08 -0.60 4.65
CA TYR A 274 9.49 0.70 5.16
C TYR A 274 10.21 1.56 4.11
N CYS A 275 10.13 2.86 4.30
CA CYS A 275 10.87 3.90 3.58
C CYS A 275 11.37 4.93 4.61
N SER A 276 11.84 6.09 4.19
CA SER A 276 12.27 7.15 5.13
C SER A 276 11.19 7.58 6.12
N THR A 277 9.95 7.75 5.67
CA THR A 277 8.86 8.39 6.43
C THR A 277 7.71 7.45 6.79
N GLY A 278 7.66 6.25 6.22
CA GLY A 278 6.49 5.38 6.27
C GLY A 278 5.33 5.83 5.38
N GLN A 279 5.40 6.98 4.70
CA GLN A 279 4.32 7.44 3.82
C GLN A 279 4.34 6.71 2.47
N SER A 280 5.50 6.62 1.79
CA SER A 280 5.60 5.82 0.56
C SER A 280 5.36 4.32 0.83
N ALA A 281 5.86 3.80 1.95
CA ALA A 281 5.58 2.43 2.37
C ALA A 281 4.08 2.17 2.57
N ALA A 282 3.33 3.16 3.08
CA ALA A 282 1.88 3.02 3.27
C ALA A 282 1.11 2.81 1.96
N TYR A 283 1.52 3.44 0.85
CA TYR A 283 0.95 3.16 -0.49
C TYR A 283 1.20 1.72 -0.92
N VAL A 284 2.43 1.25 -0.72
CA VAL A 284 2.81 -0.13 -1.05
C VAL A 284 1.98 -1.11 -0.23
N VAL A 285 1.83 -0.86 1.06
CA VAL A 285 1.01 -1.70 1.95
C VAL A 285 -0.46 -1.70 1.52
N ALA A 286 -1.00 -0.56 1.09
CA ALA A 286 -2.35 -0.49 0.54
C ALA A 286 -2.51 -1.38 -0.72
N TYR A 287 -1.55 -1.29 -1.65
CA TYR A 287 -1.53 -2.11 -2.86
C TYR A 287 -1.39 -3.60 -2.54
N LEU A 288 -0.39 -3.99 -1.74
CA LEU A 288 -0.13 -5.39 -1.41
C LEU A 288 -1.31 -6.05 -0.69
N ASN A 289 -1.93 -5.35 0.27
CA ASN A 289 -3.12 -5.86 0.95
C ASN A 289 -4.31 -5.96 -0.01
N LEU A 290 -4.48 -4.99 -0.92
CA LEU A 290 -5.56 -5.03 -1.93
C LEU A 290 -5.45 -6.28 -2.82
N ILE A 291 -4.24 -6.63 -3.25
CA ILE A 291 -4.00 -7.82 -4.09
C ILE A 291 -3.80 -9.11 -3.29
N GLY A 292 -3.93 -9.08 -1.94
CA GLY A 292 -4.05 -10.27 -1.09
C GLY A 292 -2.81 -10.70 -0.32
N TYR A 293 -1.70 -9.96 -0.37
CA TYR A 293 -0.58 -10.21 0.54
C TYR A 293 -0.93 -9.75 1.97
N ASP A 294 -0.32 -10.36 2.98
CA ASP A 294 -0.32 -9.84 4.34
C ASP A 294 0.82 -8.82 4.47
N ALA A 295 0.50 -7.53 4.40
CA ALA A 295 1.51 -6.46 4.42
C ALA A 295 1.28 -5.47 5.56
N GLY A 296 2.39 -5.08 6.21
CA GLY A 296 2.42 -4.10 7.28
C GLY A 296 3.42 -2.96 7.01
N ASN A 297 3.13 -1.78 7.55
CA ASN A 297 3.95 -0.57 7.43
C ASN A 297 4.76 -0.34 8.70
N LEU A 298 6.06 -0.15 8.59
CA LEU A 298 6.88 0.30 9.70
C LEU A 298 6.50 1.74 10.08
N ALA A 299 5.97 1.89 11.29
CA ALA A 299 5.53 3.18 11.81
C ALA A 299 6.66 4.22 11.76
N TYR A 300 6.40 5.37 11.13
CA TYR A 300 7.35 6.47 10.93
C TYR A 300 8.58 6.12 10.07
N GLY A 301 8.62 4.93 9.47
CA GLY A 301 9.72 4.47 8.63
C GLY A 301 11.07 4.56 9.34
N ALA A 302 12.12 4.85 8.59
CA ALA A 302 13.48 4.97 9.11
C ALA A 302 13.65 6.10 10.16
N ASN A 303 12.75 7.07 10.23
CA ASN A 303 12.74 8.06 11.30
C ASN A 303 12.52 7.45 12.69
N SER A 304 11.94 6.26 12.79
CA SER A 304 11.69 5.58 14.07
C SER A 304 12.90 4.84 14.63
N PHE A 305 14.06 4.83 13.92
CA PHE A 305 15.25 4.12 14.39
C PHE A 305 16.60 4.77 14.01
N MET A 306 16.63 5.65 12.97
CA MET A 306 17.88 6.30 12.51
C MET A 306 17.67 7.79 12.13
N ASN A 307 16.81 8.52 12.83
CA ASN A 307 16.42 9.90 12.51
C ASN A 307 17.60 10.86 12.37
N ASN A 308 18.68 10.73 13.17
CA ASN A 308 19.84 11.59 13.07
C ASN A 308 20.54 11.44 11.71
N THR A 309 20.75 10.21 11.25
CA THR A 309 21.32 9.93 9.94
C THR A 309 20.46 10.54 8.83
N LEU A 310 19.13 10.40 8.93
CA LEU A 310 18.21 11.00 7.94
C LEU A 310 18.34 12.51 7.88
N LYS A 311 18.49 13.20 9.02
CA LYS A 311 18.70 14.64 9.07
C LYS A 311 20.04 15.07 8.50
N GLU A 312 21.10 14.35 8.82
CA GLU A 312 22.47 14.63 8.34
C GLU A 312 22.59 14.44 6.83
N LYS A 313 21.89 13.45 6.29
CA LYS A 313 21.88 13.12 4.85
C LYS A 313 20.78 13.82 4.05
N GLU A 314 19.92 14.62 4.69
CA GLU A 314 18.75 15.25 4.08
C GLU A 314 17.75 14.25 3.47
N TRP A 315 17.62 13.06 4.07
CA TRP A 315 16.76 11.95 3.63
C TRP A 315 15.37 11.96 4.28
N ASN A 316 14.72 13.11 4.31
CA ASN A 316 13.43 13.31 4.95
C ASN A 316 13.43 12.94 6.46
N GLY A 317 14.48 13.36 7.20
CA GLY A 317 14.51 13.28 8.65
C GLY A 317 13.59 14.32 9.29
N PHE A 318 12.57 13.88 10.05
CA PHE A 318 11.66 14.82 10.71
C PHE A 318 12.33 15.57 11.86
N SER A 319 12.05 16.86 11.94
CA SER A 319 12.48 17.72 13.03
C SER A 319 11.51 18.90 13.20
N LYS A 320 11.73 19.75 14.20
CA LYS A 320 10.94 20.99 14.37
C LYS A 320 11.04 21.95 13.17
N LYS A 321 12.03 21.79 12.29
CA LYS A 321 12.15 22.57 11.04
C LYS A 321 11.04 22.27 10.03
N GLU A 322 10.45 21.08 10.13
CA GLU A 322 9.32 20.65 9.27
C GLU A 322 7.97 21.19 9.73
N VAL A 323 7.94 21.95 10.86
CA VAL A 323 6.71 22.48 11.44
C VAL A 323 6.53 23.94 11.02
N ASN A 324 5.49 24.24 10.28
CA ASN A 324 5.26 25.53 9.64
C ASN A 324 4.52 26.56 10.50
N MET A 325 3.95 26.16 11.64
CA MET A 325 3.17 27.02 12.53
C MET A 325 2.00 27.74 11.82
N TYR A 326 1.30 27.03 10.94
CA TYR A 326 0.16 27.58 10.23
C TYR A 326 -1.08 27.64 11.14
N PRO A 327 -1.99 28.65 10.92
CA PRO A 327 -3.21 28.76 11.68
C PRO A 327 -4.16 27.60 11.41
N VAL A 328 -4.93 27.26 12.42
CA VAL A 328 -6.06 26.31 12.36
C VAL A 328 -7.37 27.01 12.68
N ILE A 329 -8.46 26.38 12.35
CA ILE A 329 -9.81 26.67 12.84
C ILE A 329 -10.03 25.74 14.05
N GLU A 330 -10.53 26.28 15.14
CA GLU A 330 -10.89 25.59 16.39
C GLU A 330 -12.41 25.62 16.59
#